data_893db00cef7c2b0304a2bf7f8432f302
#
_entry.id   893db00cef7c2b0304a2bf7f8432f302
#
_cell.length_a   1.000
_cell.length_b   1.000
_cell.length_c   1.000
_cell.angle_alpha   90.00
_cell.angle_beta   90.00
_cell.angle_gamma   90.00
#
_symmetry.space_group_name_H-M   'P 1'
#
loop_
_entity.id
_entity.type
_entity.pdbx_description
1 polymer ?
#
loop_
_entity_poly.entity_id
_entity_poly.type
_entity_poly.pdbx_seq_one_letter_code
_entity_poly.pdbx_strand_id
1 'polypeptide(L)'
;MQTNGQLFVVVGPSGSGKDTLLKKVINKIPNSILVKRYITRKKDIKNEDHYSISIKNFEDKISKKFFFIYWKAHGFSYGIPFKEIKKIKQGKKVIFNGSRKILFKIKKKVNNVKIINITASSTIIKRRLVNRAREDKKSIIKRIKRKINLLPKNTITIINNKSISIGTNKLKKIILAE
;
A
#
# COMPACT_ATOMS: atom_id res chain seq x y z
N MET A 1 6.60 28.80 -5.91
CA MET A 1 6.96 27.92 -4.76
C MET A 1 7.12 26.50 -5.28
N GLN A 2 8.32 25.92 -5.23
CA GLN A 2 8.51 24.51 -5.55
C GLN A 2 7.84 23.71 -4.44
N THR A 3 6.71 23.06 -4.72
CA THR A 3 6.09 22.12 -3.79
C THR A 3 7.03 20.91 -3.66
N ASN A 4 7.63 20.75 -2.50
CA ASN A 4 8.45 19.59 -2.21
C ASN A 4 7.57 18.34 -2.32
N GLY A 5 7.91 17.43 -3.25
CA GLY A 5 7.18 16.19 -3.39
C GLY A 5 7.30 15.31 -2.14
N GLN A 6 6.32 14.46 -1.91
CA GLN A 6 6.19 13.67 -0.67
C GLN A 6 5.95 12.20 -0.96
N LEU A 7 6.61 11.32 -0.21
CA LEU A 7 6.33 9.89 -0.23
C LEU A 7 5.29 9.51 0.82
N PHE A 8 4.23 8.83 0.37
CA PHE A 8 3.20 8.25 1.23
C PHE A 8 3.20 6.73 1.11
N VAL A 9 3.36 6.05 2.23
CA VAL A 9 3.29 4.58 2.28
C VAL A 9 2.05 4.16 3.04
N VAL A 10 1.08 3.61 2.33
CA VAL A 10 -0.17 3.14 2.93
C VAL A 10 -0.04 1.67 3.28
N VAL A 11 -0.23 1.33 4.55
CA VAL A 11 -0.13 -0.03 5.07
C VAL A 11 -1.39 -0.42 5.84
N GLY A 12 -1.46 -1.67 6.28
CA GLY A 12 -2.57 -2.18 7.09
C GLY A 12 -2.94 -3.61 6.74
N PRO A 13 -3.81 -4.27 7.51
CA PRO A 13 -4.19 -5.65 7.29
C PRO A 13 -4.91 -5.87 5.95
N SER A 14 -4.89 -7.10 5.45
CA SER A 14 -5.74 -7.47 4.31
C SER A 14 -7.21 -7.28 4.71
N GLY A 15 -8.06 -6.83 3.78
CA GLY A 15 -9.47 -6.55 4.07
C GLY A 15 -9.75 -5.17 4.70
N SER A 16 -8.74 -4.38 5.08
CA SER A 16 -8.96 -3.05 5.66
C SER A 16 -9.47 -1.99 4.66
N GLY A 17 -9.48 -2.28 3.35
CA GLY A 17 -10.00 -1.37 2.32
C GLY A 17 -8.97 -0.45 1.67
N LYS A 18 -7.67 -0.67 1.88
CA LYS A 18 -6.59 0.18 1.32
C LYS A 18 -6.73 0.45 -0.17
N ASP A 19 -6.83 -0.60 -0.98
CA ASP A 19 -6.87 -0.45 -2.45
C ASP A 19 -8.11 0.32 -2.90
N THR A 20 -9.26 0.08 -2.25
CA THR A 20 -10.51 0.80 -2.52
C THR A 20 -10.39 2.29 -2.22
N LEU A 21 -9.84 2.63 -1.04
CA LEU A 21 -9.67 4.03 -0.65
C LEU A 21 -8.63 4.73 -1.54
N LEU A 22 -7.51 4.06 -1.84
CA LEU A 22 -6.48 4.60 -2.72
C LEU A 22 -6.99 4.89 -4.12
N LYS A 23 -7.71 3.94 -4.74
CA LYS A 23 -8.32 4.14 -6.06
C LYS A 23 -9.30 5.32 -6.09
N LYS A 24 -10.09 5.51 -5.01
CA LYS A 24 -11.07 6.59 -4.95
C LYS A 24 -10.48 7.95 -4.60
N VAL A 25 -9.38 7.99 -3.86
CA VAL A 25 -8.78 9.24 -3.42
C VAL A 25 -7.84 9.85 -4.45
N ILE A 26 -7.16 9.02 -5.26
CA ILE A 26 -6.06 9.49 -6.11
C ILE A 26 -6.49 10.62 -7.07
N ASN A 27 -7.64 10.49 -7.70
CA ASN A 27 -8.17 11.50 -8.62
C ASN A 27 -8.65 12.79 -7.92
N LYS A 28 -8.65 12.80 -6.57
CA LYS A 28 -9.06 13.95 -5.74
C LYS A 28 -7.87 14.69 -5.12
N ILE A 29 -6.65 14.27 -5.44
CA ILE A 29 -5.40 14.83 -4.90
C ILE A 29 -4.58 15.37 -6.07
N PRO A 30 -4.42 16.68 -6.18
CA PRO A 30 -3.62 17.27 -7.23
C PRO A 30 -2.15 16.84 -7.10
N ASN A 31 -1.49 16.78 -8.22
CA ASN A 31 -0.06 16.48 -8.32
C ASN A 31 0.36 15.15 -7.65
N SER A 32 -0.51 14.14 -7.70
CA SER A 32 -0.28 12.84 -7.06
C SER A 32 -0.25 11.68 -8.05
N ILE A 33 0.45 10.62 -7.66
CA ILE A 33 0.49 9.36 -8.39
C ILE A 33 0.28 8.18 -7.44
N LEU A 34 -0.54 7.23 -7.86
CA LEU A 34 -0.65 5.92 -7.20
C LEU A 34 0.24 4.92 -7.93
N VAL A 35 1.30 4.50 -7.28
CA VAL A 35 2.28 3.58 -7.88
C VAL A 35 1.70 2.18 -7.98
N LYS A 36 1.69 1.62 -9.19
CA LYS A 36 1.38 0.22 -9.43
C LYS A 36 2.54 -0.66 -9.01
N ARG A 37 2.24 -1.70 -8.24
CA ARG A 37 3.22 -2.69 -7.79
C ARG A 37 3.52 -3.70 -8.89
N TYR A 38 4.73 -4.23 -8.92
CA TYR A 38 5.05 -5.49 -9.59
C TYR A 38 4.80 -6.64 -8.63
N ILE A 39 4.04 -7.66 -9.05
CA ILE A 39 3.67 -8.78 -8.19
C ILE A 39 3.80 -10.09 -8.97
N THR A 40 4.38 -11.12 -8.34
CA THR A 40 4.50 -12.47 -8.93
C THR A 40 3.20 -13.28 -8.79
N ARG A 41 2.06 -12.62 -8.88
CA ARG A 41 0.72 -13.19 -8.82
C ARG A 41 -0.01 -12.90 -10.13
N LYS A 42 -0.81 -13.84 -10.64
CA LYS A 42 -1.69 -13.59 -11.78
C LYS A 42 -2.57 -12.37 -11.53
N LYS A 43 -2.82 -11.61 -12.58
CA LYS A 43 -3.60 -10.35 -12.49
C LYS A 43 -5.04 -10.68 -12.11
N ASP A 44 -5.57 -9.96 -11.13
CA ASP A 44 -6.97 -10.01 -10.75
C ASP A 44 -7.56 -8.62 -10.98
N ILE A 45 -8.19 -8.46 -12.15
CA ILE A 45 -8.67 -7.19 -12.67
C ILE A 45 -9.71 -6.54 -11.74
N LYS A 46 -10.53 -7.34 -11.07
CA LYS A 46 -11.62 -6.83 -10.22
C LYS A 46 -11.14 -6.12 -8.94
N ASN A 47 -9.97 -6.46 -8.43
CA ASN A 47 -9.62 -6.10 -7.06
C ASN A 47 -8.34 -5.28 -6.89
N GLU A 48 -7.31 -5.51 -7.71
CA GLU A 48 -6.03 -4.84 -7.53
C GLU A 48 -5.34 -4.61 -8.88
N ASP A 49 -5.08 -3.35 -9.19
CA ASP A 49 -4.32 -2.99 -10.38
C ASP A 49 -2.81 -3.08 -10.08
N HIS A 50 -2.14 -4.03 -10.72
CA HIS A 50 -0.70 -4.28 -10.58
C HIS A 50 -0.10 -4.83 -11.86
N TYR A 51 1.22 -4.76 -11.98
CA TYR A 51 1.96 -5.45 -13.04
C TYR A 51 2.21 -6.89 -12.59
N SER A 52 1.59 -7.87 -13.28
CA SER A 52 1.82 -9.29 -13.05
C SER A 52 3.06 -9.71 -13.81
N ILE A 53 4.03 -10.34 -13.13
CA ILE A 53 5.26 -10.84 -13.75
C ILE A 53 5.62 -12.22 -13.18
N SER A 54 6.43 -12.98 -13.93
CA SER A 54 6.95 -14.28 -13.47
C SER A 54 7.99 -14.11 -12.35
N ILE A 55 8.24 -15.18 -11.61
CA ILE A 55 9.29 -15.19 -10.56
C ILE A 55 10.64 -14.86 -11.20
N LYS A 56 10.99 -15.51 -12.32
CA LYS A 56 12.23 -15.27 -13.07
C LYS A 56 12.41 -13.79 -13.43
N ASN A 57 11.38 -13.17 -14.01
CA ASN A 57 11.42 -11.74 -14.38
C ASN A 57 11.49 -10.83 -13.15
N PHE A 58 10.95 -11.26 -12.00
CA PHE A 58 11.06 -10.48 -10.76
C PHE A 58 12.50 -10.51 -10.24
N GLU A 59 13.17 -11.67 -10.26
CA GLU A 59 14.55 -11.86 -9.84
C GLU A 59 15.52 -11.12 -10.75
N ASP A 60 15.33 -11.17 -12.07
CA ASP A 60 16.08 -10.36 -13.04
C ASP A 60 15.95 -8.84 -12.74
N LYS A 61 14.76 -8.38 -12.37
CA LYS A 61 14.57 -6.98 -11.98
C LYS A 61 15.25 -6.62 -10.65
N ILE A 62 15.41 -7.57 -9.73
CA ILE A 62 16.20 -7.36 -8.51
C ILE A 62 17.69 -7.20 -8.86
N SER A 63 18.26 -8.10 -9.67
CA SER A 63 19.67 -8.05 -10.07
C SER A 63 20.02 -6.73 -10.79
N LYS A 64 19.09 -6.25 -11.64
CA LYS A 64 19.21 -4.95 -12.35
C LYS A 64 18.87 -3.73 -11.47
N LYS A 65 18.74 -3.88 -10.15
CA LYS A 65 18.41 -2.79 -9.19
C LYS A 65 17.17 -1.96 -9.61
N PHE A 66 16.23 -2.59 -10.30
CA PHE A 66 15.02 -1.92 -10.82
C PHE A 66 14.09 -1.41 -9.71
N PHE A 67 14.05 -2.13 -8.56
CA PHE A 67 13.15 -1.80 -7.46
C PHE A 67 13.79 -0.88 -6.42
N PHE A 68 13.07 0.17 -6.05
CA PHE A 68 13.35 0.97 -4.85
C PHE A 68 13.27 0.13 -3.57
N ILE A 69 12.20 -0.68 -3.48
CA ILE A 69 11.94 -1.59 -2.38
C ILE A 69 11.17 -2.81 -2.89
N TYR A 70 11.47 -3.97 -2.35
CA TYR A 70 10.74 -5.20 -2.62
C TYR A 70 10.59 -6.04 -1.36
N TRP A 71 9.59 -6.93 -1.32
CA TRP A 71 9.33 -7.80 -0.19
C TRP A 71 8.54 -9.04 -0.60
N LYS A 72 8.60 -10.10 0.23
CA LYS A 72 7.77 -11.30 0.11
C LYS A 72 6.62 -11.26 1.13
N ALA A 73 5.40 -11.55 0.66
CA ALA A 73 4.22 -11.70 1.50
C ALA A 73 3.19 -12.62 0.84
N HIS A 74 2.53 -13.45 1.63
CA HIS A 74 1.45 -14.33 1.15
C HIS A 74 1.85 -15.22 -0.05
N GLY A 75 3.07 -15.75 -0.06
CA GLY A 75 3.57 -16.58 -1.15
C GLY A 75 3.99 -15.83 -2.42
N PHE A 76 3.87 -14.49 -2.44
CA PHE A 76 4.21 -13.67 -3.61
C PHE A 76 5.31 -12.65 -3.30
N SER A 77 6.02 -12.25 -4.35
CA SER A 77 6.96 -11.13 -4.30
C SER A 77 6.29 -9.85 -4.80
N TYR A 78 6.63 -8.73 -4.16
CA TYR A 78 6.09 -7.40 -4.44
C TYR A 78 7.23 -6.43 -4.62
N GLY A 79 7.16 -5.54 -5.61
CA GLY A 79 8.19 -4.54 -5.89
C GLY A 79 7.62 -3.18 -6.26
N ILE A 80 8.28 -2.12 -5.81
CA ILE A 80 8.02 -0.72 -6.19
C ILE A 80 9.18 -0.26 -7.06
N PRO A 81 8.95 0.17 -8.31
CA PRO A 81 10.03 0.55 -9.20
C PRO A 81 10.67 1.88 -8.78
N PHE A 82 11.98 1.98 -8.98
CA PHE A 82 12.76 3.16 -8.60
C PHE A 82 12.31 4.42 -9.34
N LYS A 83 11.95 4.28 -10.64
CA LYS A 83 11.50 5.39 -11.48
C LYS A 83 10.31 6.17 -10.91
N GLU A 84 9.40 5.47 -10.21
CA GLU A 84 8.22 6.13 -9.62
C GLU A 84 8.58 6.97 -8.40
N ILE A 85 9.59 6.55 -7.64
CA ILE A 85 10.06 7.30 -6.47
C ILE A 85 10.82 8.56 -6.87
N LYS A 86 11.54 8.53 -8.00
CA LYS A 86 12.22 9.74 -8.54
C LYS A 86 11.27 10.91 -8.80
N LYS A 87 9.99 10.64 -9.02
CA LYS A 87 8.96 11.68 -9.25
C LYS A 87 8.72 12.58 -8.03
N ILE A 88 9.16 12.18 -6.83
CA ILE A 88 9.16 13.06 -5.64
C ILE A 88 9.99 14.32 -5.92
N LYS A 89 11.13 14.18 -6.59
CA LYS A 89 11.97 15.33 -6.98
C LYS A 89 11.29 16.30 -7.97
N GLN A 90 10.22 15.83 -8.62
CA GLN A 90 9.38 16.62 -9.52
C GLN A 90 8.18 17.25 -8.80
N GLY A 91 8.18 17.30 -7.47
CA GLY A 91 7.09 17.83 -6.66
C GLY A 91 5.86 16.91 -6.57
N LYS A 92 5.93 15.65 -7.00
CA LYS A 92 4.78 14.73 -6.96
C LYS A 92 4.55 14.12 -5.58
N LYS A 93 3.29 14.00 -5.20
CA LYS A 93 2.86 13.17 -4.06
C LYS A 93 2.83 11.71 -4.52
N VAL A 94 3.87 10.95 -4.19
CA VAL A 94 4.02 9.54 -4.61
C VAL A 94 3.42 8.64 -3.56
N ILE A 95 2.40 7.86 -3.91
CA ILE A 95 1.62 7.05 -2.98
C ILE A 95 1.69 5.59 -3.41
N PHE A 96 1.95 4.67 -2.49
CA PHE A 96 1.83 3.24 -2.78
C PHE A 96 1.29 2.40 -1.60
N ASN A 97 0.63 1.30 -1.95
CA ASN A 97 0.21 0.29 -0.97
C ASN A 97 1.40 -0.61 -0.63
N GLY A 98 1.93 -0.48 0.57
CA GLY A 98 3.09 -1.23 1.07
C GLY A 98 2.74 -2.30 2.09
N SER A 99 3.79 -2.87 2.67
CA SER A 99 3.72 -3.81 3.79
C SER A 99 4.34 -3.22 5.04
N ARG A 100 3.77 -3.50 6.22
CA ARG A 100 4.37 -3.12 7.50
C ARG A 100 5.80 -3.62 7.68
N LYS A 101 6.15 -4.75 7.05
CA LYS A 101 7.49 -5.34 7.11
C LYS A 101 8.61 -4.47 6.52
N ILE A 102 8.27 -3.57 5.59
CA ILE A 102 9.27 -2.76 4.88
C ILE A 102 9.40 -1.34 5.42
N LEU A 103 8.58 -0.93 6.39
CA LEU A 103 8.51 0.46 6.84
C LEU A 103 9.85 0.98 7.36
N PHE A 104 10.54 0.21 8.20
CA PHE A 104 11.85 0.60 8.72
C PHE A 104 12.91 0.70 7.62
N LYS A 105 12.87 -0.20 6.61
CA LYS A 105 13.77 -0.13 5.44
C LYS A 105 13.50 1.13 4.61
N ILE A 106 12.24 1.52 4.45
CA ILE A 106 11.87 2.73 3.72
C ILE A 106 12.33 3.98 4.47
N LYS A 107 12.12 4.05 5.79
CA LYS A 107 12.58 5.17 6.62
C LYS A 107 14.10 5.38 6.57
N LYS A 108 14.88 4.31 6.46
CA LYS A 108 16.33 4.40 6.26
C LYS A 108 16.72 4.95 4.88
N LYS A 109 15.84 4.83 3.87
CA LYS A 109 16.11 5.27 2.48
C LYS A 109 15.55 6.66 2.17
N VAL A 110 14.50 7.08 2.87
CA VAL A 110 13.80 8.35 2.63
C VAL A 110 13.47 8.99 3.97
N ASN A 111 14.08 10.13 4.24
CA ASN A 111 13.91 10.85 5.52
C ASN A 111 12.47 11.39 5.67
N ASN A 112 11.89 11.93 4.62
CA ASN A 112 10.56 12.52 4.65
C ASN A 112 9.52 11.56 4.03
N VAL A 113 9.14 10.52 4.79
CA VAL A 113 8.09 9.58 4.41
C VAL A 113 6.91 9.67 5.39
N LYS A 114 5.71 9.92 4.87
CA LYS A 114 4.46 9.84 5.65
C LYS A 114 3.89 8.42 5.58
N ILE A 115 3.71 7.79 6.73
CA ILE A 115 3.18 6.43 6.84
C ILE A 115 1.73 6.50 7.29
N ILE A 116 0.83 5.88 6.52
CA ILE A 116 -0.60 5.84 6.81
C ILE A 116 -1.01 4.38 7.01
N ASN A 117 -1.47 4.05 8.20
CA ASN A 117 -2.00 2.73 8.52
C ASN A 117 -3.53 2.73 8.40
N ILE A 118 -4.08 2.00 7.44
CA ILE A 118 -5.53 1.82 7.30
C ILE A 118 -5.93 0.50 7.94
N THR A 119 -6.74 0.56 8.98
CA THR A 119 -7.25 -0.62 9.69
C THR A 119 -8.78 -0.60 9.76
N ALA A 120 -9.36 -1.70 10.22
CA ALA A 120 -10.78 -1.82 10.55
C ALA A 120 -10.95 -2.84 11.68
N SER A 121 -12.13 -2.91 12.29
CA SER A 121 -12.43 -3.94 13.28
C SER A 121 -12.28 -5.35 12.70
N SER A 122 -11.94 -6.31 13.54
CA SER A 122 -11.77 -7.72 13.14
C SER A 122 -13.03 -8.27 12.47
N THR A 123 -14.21 -7.91 12.97
CA THR A 123 -15.52 -8.28 12.39
C THR A 123 -15.67 -7.77 10.96
N ILE A 124 -15.35 -6.50 10.71
CA ILE A 124 -15.44 -5.92 9.37
C ILE A 124 -14.40 -6.53 8.42
N ILE A 125 -13.18 -6.73 8.90
CA ILE A 125 -12.12 -7.39 8.12
C ILE A 125 -12.56 -8.80 7.73
N LYS A 126 -13.07 -9.60 8.68
CA LYS A 126 -13.56 -10.95 8.44
C LYS A 126 -14.66 -10.95 7.37
N ARG A 127 -15.70 -10.12 7.52
CA ARG A 127 -16.77 -9.99 6.54
C ARG A 127 -16.26 -9.65 5.14
N ARG A 128 -15.35 -8.67 5.02
CA ARG A 128 -14.77 -8.25 3.74
C ARG A 128 -13.88 -9.33 3.09
N LEU A 129 -13.18 -10.14 3.89
CA LEU A 129 -12.36 -11.23 3.38
C LEU A 129 -13.22 -12.39 2.87
N VAL A 130 -14.27 -12.75 3.61
CA VAL A 130 -15.24 -13.78 3.19
C VAL A 130 -15.92 -13.39 1.88
N ASN A 131 -16.43 -12.15 1.78
CA ASN A 131 -17.10 -11.67 0.56
C ASN A 131 -16.18 -11.58 -0.67
N ARG A 132 -14.86 -11.62 -0.49
CA ARG A 132 -13.91 -11.68 -1.62
C ARG A 132 -13.77 -13.07 -2.22
N ALA A 133 -14.23 -14.13 -1.55
CA ALA A 133 -14.22 -15.53 -2.01
C ALA A 133 -12.89 -16.02 -2.63
N ARG A 134 -11.74 -15.51 -2.13
CA ARG A 134 -10.42 -15.82 -2.69
C ARG A 134 -9.63 -16.85 -1.90
N GLU A 135 -10.07 -17.14 -0.70
CA GLU A 135 -9.31 -17.91 0.28
C GLU A 135 -10.23 -18.76 1.12
N ASP A 136 -9.70 -19.91 1.51
CA ASP A 136 -10.36 -20.79 2.47
C ASP A 136 -10.46 -20.16 3.87
N LYS A 137 -11.36 -20.69 4.71
CA LYS A 137 -11.61 -20.21 6.07
C LYS A 137 -10.34 -20.25 6.95
N LYS A 138 -9.45 -21.24 6.78
CA LYS A 138 -8.21 -21.39 7.56
C LYS A 138 -7.23 -20.25 7.25
N SER A 139 -7.08 -19.90 5.96
CA SER A 139 -6.24 -18.78 5.51
C SER A 139 -6.74 -17.44 6.03
N ILE A 140 -8.06 -17.22 6.06
CA ILE A 140 -8.68 -16.00 6.61
C ILE A 140 -8.36 -15.88 8.11
N ILE A 141 -8.52 -16.94 8.88
CA ILE A 141 -8.23 -16.95 10.34
C ILE A 141 -6.75 -16.65 10.59
N LYS A 142 -5.83 -17.28 9.84
CA LYS A 142 -4.38 -17.04 9.94
C LYS A 142 -4.01 -15.58 9.64
N ARG A 143 -4.72 -14.92 8.73
CA ARG A 143 -4.53 -13.49 8.41
C ARG A 143 -5.01 -12.56 9.51
N ILE A 144 -6.15 -12.87 10.13
CA ILE A 144 -6.73 -12.08 11.24
C ILE A 144 -5.83 -12.18 12.48
N LYS A 145 -5.38 -13.40 12.83
CA LYS A 145 -4.52 -13.66 14.00
C LYS A 145 -3.08 -13.18 13.84
N ARG A 146 -2.68 -12.70 12.65
CA ARG A 146 -1.29 -12.29 12.40
C ARG A 146 -0.90 -11.14 13.32
N LYS A 147 0.12 -11.35 14.16
CA LYS A 147 0.70 -10.31 15.03
C LYS A 147 1.03 -9.06 14.22
N ILE A 148 0.63 -7.92 14.75
CA ILE A 148 0.90 -6.60 14.17
C ILE A 148 2.36 -6.29 14.44
N ASN A 149 3.16 -6.10 13.40
CA ASN A 149 4.50 -5.55 13.58
C ASN A 149 4.38 -4.13 14.14
N LEU A 150 5.32 -3.76 15.02
CA LEU A 150 5.42 -2.39 15.51
C LEU A 150 5.41 -1.40 14.33
N LEU A 151 4.54 -0.42 14.44
CA LEU A 151 4.48 0.70 13.51
C LEU A 151 5.47 1.79 13.98
N PRO A 152 6.13 2.51 13.07
CA PRO A 152 6.92 3.68 13.45
C PRO A 152 6.09 4.71 14.22
N LYS A 153 6.69 5.40 15.19
CA LYS A 153 5.99 6.36 16.09
C LYS A 153 5.10 7.36 15.34
N ASN A 154 5.54 7.92 14.23
CA ASN A 154 4.81 8.93 13.46
C ASN A 154 3.86 8.32 12.41
N THR A 155 3.27 7.16 12.69
CA THR A 155 2.29 6.53 11.78
C THR A 155 0.89 7.08 12.05
N ILE A 156 0.26 7.65 11.01
CA ILE A 156 -1.12 8.12 11.08
C ILE A 156 -2.07 6.94 10.85
N THR A 157 -3.00 6.69 11.76
CA THR A 157 -3.94 5.56 11.64
C THR A 157 -5.34 6.01 11.26
N ILE A 158 -5.91 5.39 10.23
CA ILE A 158 -7.31 5.52 9.81
C ILE A 158 -8.06 4.25 10.18
N ILE A 159 -9.09 4.36 11.02
CA ILE A 159 -10.04 3.28 11.30
C ILE A 159 -11.14 3.36 10.23
N ASN A 160 -11.17 2.39 9.31
CA ASN A 160 -12.07 2.33 8.16
C ASN A 160 -13.27 1.42 8.42
N ASN A 161 -14.04 1.74 9.45
CA ASN A 161 -15.24 1.00 9.86
C ASN A 161 -16.53 1.54 9.23
N LYS A 162 -16.50 2.77 8.75
CA LYS A 162 -17.67 3.49 8.18
C LYS A 162 -17.72 3.36 6.65
N SER A 163 -18.47 4.22 6.00
CA SER A 163 -18.63 4.25 4.54
C SER A 163 -17.29 4.52 3.82
N ILE A 164 -17.22 4.10 2.55
CA ILE A 164 -16.06 4.35 1.69
C ILE A 164 -15.82 5.87 1.54
N SER A 165 -16.88 6.67 1.47
CA SER A 165 -16.76 8.12 1.35
C SER A 165 -16.03 8.73 2.55
N ILE A 166 -16.44 8.37 3.77
CA ILE A 166 -15.79 8.84 5.01
C ILE A 166 -14.31 8.44 5.05
N GLY A 167 -14.01 7.18 4.71
CA GLY A 167 -12.62 6.71 4.66
C GLY A 167 -11.78 7.45 3.61
N THR A 168 -12.36 7.71 2.45
CA THR A 168 -11.70 8.45 1.36
C THR A 168 -11.42 9.90 1.77
N ASN A 169 -12.40 10.58 2.40
CA ASN A 169 -12.22 11.97 2.84
C ASN A 169 -11.16 12.09 3.95
N LYS A 170 -11.12 11.14 4.90
CA LYS A 170 -10.05 11.09 5.90
C LYS A 170 -8.68 10.94 5.24
N LEU A 171 -8.54 10.01 4.30
CA LEU A 171 -7.29 9.78 3.59
C LEU A 171 -6.88 11.00 2.76
N LYS A 172 -7.83 11.66 2.08
CA LYS A 172 -7.61 12.91 1.34
C LYS A 172 -7.05 14.00 2.25
N LYS A 173 -7.70 14.26 3.40
CA LYS A 173 -7.25 15.28 4.36
C LYS A 173 -5.80 15.02 4.81
N ILE A 174 -5.45 13.78 5.13
CA ILE A 174 -4.08 13.42 5.58
C ILE A 174 -3.04 13.64 4.48
N ILE A 175 -3.36 13.34 3.22
CA ILE A 175 -2.41 13.49 2.12
C ILE A 175 -2.27 14.96 1.69
N LEU A 176 -3.30 15.77 1.89
CA LEU A 176 -3.29 17.21 1.59
C LEU A 176 -2.76 18.07 2.74
N ALA A 177 -2.79 17.57 3.98
CA ALA A 177 -2.16 18.26 5.11
C ALA A 177 -0.63 18.25 4.92
N GLU A 178 -0.08 19.43 4.71
CA GLU A 178 1.37 19.69 4.64
C GLU A 178 2.01 19.74 6.01
#